data_79c5d6339e8cdb4f9e8fddcb1be8642b
#
_entry.id   79c5d6339e8cdb4f9e8fddcb1be8642b
#
_cell.length_a   1.000
_cell.length_b   1.000
_cell.length_c   1.000
_cell.angle_alpha   90.00
_cell.angle_beta   90.00
_cell.angle_gamma   90.00
#
_symmetry.space_group_name_H-M   'P 1'
#
loop_
_entity.id
_entity.type
_entity.pdbx_description
1 polymer ?
#
loop_
_entity_poly.entity_id
_entity_poly.type
_entity_poly.pdbx_seq_one_letter_code
_entity_poly.pdbx_strand_id
1 'polypeptide(L)' 'MTEKAEKMATQLTEKAEALRDELIELERQFNTKKEEFFKIQGALEAIQAMSQD' A
#
# COMPACT_ATOMS: atom_id res chain seq x y z
N MET A 1 -24.67 2.05 -29.07
CA MET A 1 -23.41 1.34 -28.86
C MET A 1 -23.58 -0.12 -29.17
N THR A 2 -22.53 -0.76 -29.65
CA THR A 2 -22.59 -2.18 -29.94
C THR A 2 -22.44 -2.98 -28.63
N GLU A 3 -23.03 -4.16 -28.65
CA GLU A 3 -22.91 -5.10 -27.54
C GLU A 3 -21.45 -5.37 -27.19
N LYS A 4 -20.58 -5.45 -28.19
CA LYS A 4 -19.15 -5.67 -27.99
C LYS A 4 -18.51 -4.56 -27.17
N ALA A 5 -18.85 -3.31 -27.48
CA ALA A 5 -18.33 -2.15 -26.76
C ALA A 5 -18.78 -2.15 -25.30
N GLU A 6 -20.03 -2.55 -25.05
CA GLU A 6 -20.56 -2.65 -23.70
C GLU A 6 -19.83 -3.70 -22.88
N LYS A 7 -19.54 -4.86 -23.49
CA LYS A 7 -18.79 -5.92 -22.80
C LYS A 7 -17.37 -5.46 -22.48
N MET A 8 -16.73 -4.78 -23.41
CA MET A 8 -15.39 -4.25 -23.19
C MET A 8 -15.38 -3.22 -22.05
N ALA A 9 -16.37 -2.35 -22.02
CA ALA A 9 -16.50 -1.36 -20.96
C ALA A 9 -16.69 -2.03 -19.60
N THR A 10 -17.51 -3.06 -19.53
CA THR A 10 -17.74 -3.82 -18.30
C THR A 10 -16.46 -4.48 -17.82
N GLN A 11 -15.72 -5.13 -18.72
CA GLN A 11 -14.46 -5.79 -18.36
C GLN A 11 -13.42 -4.80 -17.86
N LEU A 12 -13.32 -3.64 -18.50
CA LEU A 12 -12.38 -2.60 -18.08
C LEU A 12 -12.76 -2.02 -16.74
N THR A 13 -14.05 -1.84 -16.50
CA THR A 13 -14.54 -1.35 -15.21
C THR A 13 -14.19 -2.34 -14.09
N GLU A 14 -14.40 -3.63 -14.34
CA GLU A 14 -14.07 -4.66 -13.36
C GLU A 14 -12.59 -4.69 -13.05
N LYS A 15 -11.75 -4.56 -14.06
CA LYS A 15 -10.30 -4.51 -13.88
C LYS A 15 -9.88 -3.27 -13.10
N ALA A 16 -10.48 -2.12 -13.42
CA ALA A 16 -10.19 -0.89 -12.72
C ALA A 16 -10.55 -0.99 -11.24
N GLU A 17 -11.70 -1.58 -10.94
CA GLU A 17 -12.13 -1.75 -9.55
C GLU A 17 -11.21 -2.71 -8.79
N ALA A 18 -10.78 -3.80 -9.43
CA ALA A 18 -9.86 -4.74 -8.82
C ALA A 18 -8.52 -4.08 -8.53
N LEU A 19 -8.00 -3.29 -9.46
CA LEU A 19 -6.74 -2.57 -9.26
C LEU A 19 -6.87 -1.52 -8.17
N ARG A 20 -8.00 -0.83 -8.11
CA ARG A 20 -8.25 0.14 -7.05
C ARG A 20 -8.19 -0.54 -5.68
N ASP A 21 -8.83 -1.68 -5.54
CA ASP A 21 -8.85 -2.41 -4.28
C ASP A 21 -7.45 -2.88 -3.90
N GLU A 22 -6.67 -3.34 -4.89
CA GLU A 22 -5.29 -3.74 -4.65
C GLU A 22 -4.43 -2.56 -4.20
N LEU A 23 -4.64 -1.39 -4.81
CA LEU A 23 -3.89 -0.18 -4.43
C LEU A 23 -4.23 0.25 -3.00
N ILE A 24 -5.48 0.16 -2.60
CA ILE A 24 -5.91 0.47 -1.24
C ILE A 24 -5.21 -0.46 -0.25
N GLU A 25 -5.19 -1.76 -0.55
CA GLU A 25 -4.53 -2.74 0.31
C GLU A 25 -3.02 -2.50 0.39
N LEU A 26 -2.39 -2.19 -0.74
CA LEU A 26 -0.96 -1.89 -0.76
C LEU A 26 -0.64 -0.64 0.05
N GLU A 27 -1.50 0.38 -0.02
CA GLU A 27 -1.33 1.59 0.77
C GLU A 27 -1.42 1.28 2.26
N ARG A 28 -2.38 0.44 2.66
CA ARG A 28 -2.52 0.02 4.04
C ARG A 28 -1.27 -0.71 4.53
N GLN A 29 -0.76 -1.64 3.72
CA GLN A 29 0.45 -2.38 4.06
C GLN A 29 1.67 -1.47 4.14
N PHE A 30 1.76 -0.53 3.22
CA PHE A 30 2.86 0.45 3.22
C PHE A 30 2.85 1.26 4.52
N ASN A 31 1.69 1.76 4.92
CA ASN A 31 1.58 2.54 6.14
C ASN A 31 1.94 1.73 7.38
N THR A 32 1.49 0.47 7.44
CA THR A 32 1.83 -0.42 8.56
C THR A 32 3.33 -0.67 8.65
N LYS A 33 3.96 -0.98 7.51
CA LYS A 33 5.39 -1.23 7.46
C LYS A 33 6.20 0.02 7.79
N LYS A 34 5.73 1.17 7.37
CA LYS A 34 6.37 2.44 7.68
C LYS A 34 6.36 2.71 9.18
N GLU A 35 5.23 2.43 9.85
CA GLU A 35 5.14 2.57 11.30
C GLU A 35 6.11 1.64 12.01
N GLU A 36 6.20 0.39 11.57
CA GLU A 36 7.14 -0.58 12.12
C GLU A 36 8.58 -0.11 11.93
N PHE A 37 8.88 0.39 10.75
CA PHE A 37 10.21 0.89 10.44
C PHE A 37 10.60 2.03 11.39
N PHE A 38 9.70 2.99 11.60
CA PHE A 38 9.98 4.11 12.48
C PHE A 38 10.15 3.69 13.94
N LYS A 39 9.36 2.71 14.38
CA LYS A 39 9.51 2.16 15.74
C LYS A 39 10.88 1.54 15.94
N ILE A 40 11.31 0.74 14.98
CA ILE A 40 12.61 0.07 15.04
C ILE A 40 13.74 1.09 14.96
N GLN A 41 13.60 2.07 14.09
CA GLN A 41 14.59 3.13 13.95
C GLN A 41 14.73 3.92 15.24
N GLY A 42 13.60 4.26 15.89
CA GLY A 42 13.61 4.95 17.15
C GLY A 42 14.28 4.15 18.26
N ALA A 43 13.99 2.84 18.30
CA ALA A 43 14.64 1.95 19.28
C ALA A 43 16.13 1.87 19.05
N LEU A 44 16.55 1.78 17.80
CA LEU A 44 17.97 1.75 17.44
C LEU A 44 18.67 3.04 17.85
N GLU A 45 18.05 4.18 17.59
CA GLU A 45 18.60 5.48 18.00
C GLU A 45 18.76 5.58 19.52
N ALA A 46 17.76 5.06 20.27
CA ALA A 46 17.83 5.06 21.72
C ALA A 46 19.01 4.22 22.23
N ILE A 47 19.23 3.05 21.62
CA ILE A 47 20.35 2.19 21.97
C ILE A 47 21.68 2.85 21.65
N GLN A 48 21.78 3.50 20.51
CA GLN A 48 22.99 4.21 20.10
C GLN A 48 23.29 5.36 21.05
N ALA A 49 22.27 6.10 21.48
CA ALA A 49 22.45 7.17 22.45
C ALA A 49 22.95 6.64 23.79
N MET A 50 22.46 5.49 24.22
CA MET A 50 22.93 4.85 25.46
C MET A 50 24.36 4.38 25.37
N SER A 51 24.84 4.06 24.19
CA SER A 51 26.19 3.54 23.97
C SER A 51 27.24 4.62 23.86
N GLN A 52 26.84 5.89 23.80
CA GLN A 52 27.76 6.99 23.58
C GLN A 52 28.32 7.59 24.87
N ASP A 53 28.04 7.00 25.98
CA ASP A 53 28.60 7.47 27.27
C ASP A 53 30.09 7.09 27.46
#